data_f8020a13d8ae05564f16019c9c419c61
#
_entry.id   f8020a13d8ae05564f16019c9c419c61
#
_cell.length_a   1.000
_cell.length_b   1.000
_cell.length_c   1.000
_cell.angle_alpha   90.00
_cell.angle_beta   90.00
_cell.angle_gamma   90.00
#
_symmetry.space_group_name_H-M   'P 1'
#
loop_
_entity.id
_entity.type
_entity.pdbx_description
1 polymer ?
#
loop_
_entity_poly.entity_id
_entity_poly.type
_entity_poly.pdbx_seq_one_letter_code
_entity_poly.pdbx_strand_id
1 'polypeptide(L)'
;IDRCGRNIDYLRISLTDRCNLRCIYCMPEDGIRQIPRTELLNTDEIVRICKAASELGISRIKLTGGEPLVRRICTPLVKELKAIPGICQVTLTTNGILLGEQLPGLMEAGLDAVNISLDTLEETTFRKITRRDDFHQVLKGLRAALSYPSLKVKLNCVPTFQSDEELLQVAALARENPLHVRFIEMMPIGLGKEFAARGEEQIKSVLEKEYGSMTPTEEKLGNGPCHYYTLEKFTGRIGFISALSHKFCDSCNRVRLTSTGFLKGCLQFEDGADLKVLLRSGCSDGMLKETIEKVTYEKPVGHNFQEHKKGNEESHIMAQIGG
;
A
#
# COMPACT_ATOMS: atom_id res chain seq x y z
N ILE A 1 -21.54 3.47 -1.95
CA ILE A 1 -21.34 4.94 -1.89
C ILE A 1 -21.37 5.34 -0.42
N ASP A 2 -20.39 6.17 0.02
CA ASP A 2 -20.35 6.68 1.39
C ASP A 2 -21.23 7.93 1.56
N ARG A 3 -21.32 8.46 2.80
CA ARG A 3 -22.12 9.67 3.13
C ARG A 3 -21.65 10.96 2.43
N CYS A 4 -20.45 10.92 1.81
CA CYS A 4 -19.90 12.04 1.02
C CYS A 4 -20.04 11.84 -0.48
N GLY A 5 -20.77 10.81 -0.94
CA GLY A 5 -20.97 10.49 -2.35
C GLY A 5 -19.79 9.81 -3.03
N ARG A 6 -18.75 9.38 -2.28
CA ARG A 6 -17.59 8.68 -2.85
C ARG A 6 -17.93 7.22 -3.12
N ASN A 7 -17.53 6.71 -4.29
CA ASN A 7 -17.63 5.29 -4.59
C ASN A 7 -16.48 4.53 -3.93
N ILE A 8 -16.78 3.68 -2.93
CA ILE A 8 -15.79 2.92 -2.18
C ILE A 8 -15.70 1.51 -2.80
N ASP A 9 -14.74 1.32 -3.68
CA ASP A 9 -14.56 0.10 -4.47
C ASP A 9 -13.23 -0.62 -4.21
N TYR A 10 -12.45 -0.17 -3.21
CA TYR A 10 -11.09 -0.63 -2.98
C TYR A 10 -10.82 -0.99 -1.51
N LEU A 11 -10.57 -2.28 -1.26
CA LEU A 11 -10.20 -2.79 0.06
C LEU A 11 -8.70 -3.10 0.13
N ARG A 12 -8.02 -2.52 1.13
CA ARG A 12 -6.63 -2.87 1.47
C ARG A 12 -6.65 -3.82 2.66
N ILE A 13 -5.96 -4.95 2.55
CA ILE A 13 -5.93 -6.00 3.56
C ILE A 13 -4.50 -6.16 4.06
N SER A 14 -4.27 -5.89 5.33
CA SER A 14 -3.03 -6.26 6.01
C SER A 14 -3.09 -7.75 6.33
N LEU A 15 -2.12 -8.52 5.84
CA LEU A 15 -2.04 -9.96 6.14
C LEU A 15 -1.35 -10.24 7.47
N THR A 16 -0.46 -9.35 7.89
CA THR A 16 0.40 -9.53 9.07
C THR A 16 1.00 -8.21 9.50
N ASP A 17 1.34 -8.10 10.76
CA ASP A 17 2.18 -7.04 11.35
C ASP A 17 3.68 -7.33 11.21
N ARG A 18 4.06 -8.57 10.84
CA ARG A 18 5.45 -9.00 10.73
C ARG A 18 6.08 -8.47 9.45
N CYS A 19 7.34 -8.04 9.56
CA CYS A 19 8.16 -7.61 8.44
C CYS A 19 9.59 -8.12 8.62
N ASN A 20 10.27 -8.45 7.55
CA ASN A 20 11.68 -8.81 7.53
C ASN A 20 12.60 -7.58 7.43
N LEU A 21 12.07 -6.37 7.18
CA LEU A 21 12.77 -5.10 7.28
C LEU A 21 12.44 -4.36 8.60
N ARG A 22 13.21 -3.30 8.89
CA ARG A 22 13.07 -2.41 10.05
C ARG A 22 13.17 -0.95 9.62
N CYS A 23 12.40 -0.57 8.59
CA CYS A 23 12.46 0.79 8.04
C CYS A 23 12.22 1.82 9.14
N ILE A 24 13.13 2.81 9.21
CA ILE A 24 13.22 3.81 10.29
C ILE A 24 11.92 4.57 10.55
N TYR A 25 11.15 4.83 9.49
CA TYR A 25 9.88 5.55 9.57
C TYR A 25 8.65 4.64 9.80
N CYS A 26 8.84 3.30 9.77
CA CYS A 26 7.73 2.34 9.80
C CYS A 26 7.72 1.47 11.05
N MET A 27 8.89 1.04 11.54
CA MET A 27 9.01 0.06 12.60
C MET A 27 10.23 0.35 13.50
N PRO A 28 10.12 0.21 14.83
CA PRO A 28 11.27 0.29 15.74
C PRO A 28 12.37 -0.72 15.37
N GLU A 29 13.61 -0.43 15.75
CA GLU A 29 14.77 -1.28 15.43
C GLU A 29 14.63 -2.70 15.99
N ASP A 30 14.17 -2.82 17.22
CA ASP A 30 13.91 -4.10 17.90
C ASP A 30 12.64 -4.80 17.37
N GLY A 31 11.93 -4.14 16.46
CA GLY A 31 10.63 -4.61 15.97
C GLY A 31 9.48 -4.30 16.91
N ILE A 32 8.40 -5.05 16.77
CA ILE A 32 7.20 -4.93 17.60
C ILE A 32 6.86 -6.27 18.25
N ARG A 33 6.12 -6.24 19.34
CA ARG A 33 5.54 -7.45 19.93
C ARG A 33 4.66 -8.12 18.87
N GLN A 34 5.04 -9.34 18.51
CA GLN A 34 4.32 -10.09 17.48
C GLN A 34 2.94 -10.48 17.95
N ILE A 35 1.95 -10.24 17.10
CA ILE A 35 0.58 -10.73 17.32
C ILE A 35 0.58 -12.26 17.18
N PRO A 36 -0.02 -13.00 18.13
CA PRO A 36 -0.18 -14.45 18.01
C PRO A 36 -0.91 -14.84 16.73
N ARG A 37 -0.53 -15.94 16.10
CA ARG A 37 -1.16 -16.39 14.85
C ARG A 37 -2.67 -16.62 14.99
N THR A 38 -3.13 -17.02 16.15
CA THR A 38 -4.55 -17.21 16.48
C THR A 38 -5.36 -15.91 16.46
N GLU A 39 -4.69 -14.78 16.65
CA GLU A 39 -5.30 -13.44 16.59
C GLU A 39 -5.37 -12.86 15.18
N LEU A 40 -4.59 -13.40 14.25
CA LEU A 40 -4.65 -13.00 12.85
C LEU A 40 -5.85 -13.67 12.16
N LEU A 41 -6.44 -12.95 11.19
CA LEU A 41 -7.42 -13.56 10.30
C LEU A 41 -6.79 -14.72 9.52
N ASN A 42 -7.51 -15.83 9.39
CA ASN A 42 -7.14 -16.94 8.52
C ASN A 42 -7.66 -16.71 7.09
N THR A 43 -7.35 -17.63 6.17
CA THR A 43 -7.74 -17.51 4.76
C THR A 43 -9.25 -17.48 4.60
N ASP A 44 -9.98 -18.38 5.27
CA ASP A 44 -11.44 -18.50 5.15
C ASP A 44 -12.15 -17.25 5.67
N GLU A 45 -11.67 -16.68 6.78
CA GLU A 45 -12.18 -15.42 7.32
C GLU A 45 -11.97 -14.26 6.34
N ILE A 46 -10.78 -14.14 5.72
CA ILE A 46 -10.49 -13.09 4.73
C ILE A 46 -11.36 -13.28 3.49
N VAL A 47 -11.48 -14.49 2.96
CA VAL A 47 -12.31 -14.80 1.80
C VAL A 47 -13.78 -14.48 2.07
N ARG A 48 -14.29 -14.83 3.25
CA ARG A 48 -15.67 -14.52 3.65
C ARG A 48 -15.93 -13.00 3.72
N ILE A 49 -15.00 -12.24 4.29
CA ILE A 49 -15.07 -10.77 4.30
C ILE A 49 -15.06 -10.23 2.86
N CYS A 50 -14.17 -10.73 2.00
CA CYS A 50 -14.06 -10.26 0.62
C CYS A 50 -15.29 -10.60 -0.22
N LYS A 51 -15.94 -11.75 0.00
CA LYS A 51 -17.22 -12.10 -0.64
C LYS A 51 -18.31 -11.09 -0.24
N ALA A 52 -18.49 -10.85 1.05
CA ALA A 52 -19.45 -9.86 1.55
C ALA A 52 -19.15 -8.44 1.01
N ALA A 53 -17.88 -8.04 0.98
CA ALA A 53 -17.45 -6.75 0.45
C ALA A 53 -17.67 -6.63 -1.07
N SER A 54 -17.48 -7.72 -1.83
CA SER A 54 -17.71 -7.74 -3.27
C SER A 54 -19.19 -7.52 -3.62
N GLU A 55 -20.09 -8.11 -2.87
CA GLU A 55 -21.55 -7.90 -3.03
C GLU A 55 -21.98 -6.45 -2.74
N LEU A 56 -21.16 -5.70 -1.99
CA LEU A 56 -21.33 -4.26 -1.72
C LEU A 56 -20.62 -3.35 -2.74
N GLY A 57 -20.02 -3.93 -3.80
CA GLY A 57 -19.37 -3.20 -4.88
C GLY A 57 -17.87 -2.98 -4.72
N ILE A 58 -17.23 -3.56 -3.70
CA ILE A 58 -15.76 -3.55 -3.59
C ILE A 58 -15.21 -4.58 -4.58
N SER A 59 -14.55 -4.09 -5.63
CA SER A 59 -14.07 -4.91 -6.74
C SER A 59 -12.55 -5.03 -6.82
N ARG A 60 -11.82 -4.28 -6.00
CA ARG A 60 -10.36 -4.21 -6.02
C ARG A 60 -9.78 -4.52 -4.66
N ILE A 61 -8.86 -5.48 -4.62
CA ILE A 61 -8.18 -5.90 -3.40
C ILE A 61 -6.70 -5.57 -3.49
N LYS A 62 -6.14 -5.05 -2.40
CA LYS A 62 -4.70 -4.94 -2.23
C LYS A 62 -4.24 -5.68 -1.00
N LEU A 63 -3.37 -6.64 -1.20
CA LEU A 63 -2.68 -7.31 -0.12
C LEU A 63 -1.46 -6.49 0.31
N THR A 64 -1.32 -6.31 1.61
CA THR A 64 -0.25 -5.55 2.26
C THR A 64 -0.03 -6.14 3.67
N GLY A 65 0.64 -5.40 4.55
CA GLY A 65 0.88 -5.82 5.93
C GLY A 65 2.06 -5.05 6.51
N GLY A 66 2.82 -5.70 7.38
CA GLY A 66 4.23 -5.43 7.49
C GLY A 66 4.87 -5.84 6.16
N GLU A 67 5.14 -7.15 5.99
CA GLU A 67 5.48 -7.71 4.66
C GLU A 67 4.56 -8.91 4.37
N PRO A 68 3.65 -8.81 3.37
CA PRO A 68 2.68 -9.87 3.11
C PRO A 68 3.30 -11.21 2.71
N LEU A 69 4.45 -11.19 2.02
CA LEU A 69 5.11 -12.41 1.54
C LEU A 69 5.80 -13.23 2.64
N VAL A 70 5.97 -12.71 3.85
CA VAL A 70 6.42 -13.53 4.99
C VAL A 70 5.32 -14.46 5.49
N ARG A 71 4.08 -14.23 5.06
CA ARG A 71 2.93 -15.05 5.42
C ARG A 71 2.60 -16.04 4.31
N ARG A 72 2.80 -17.33 4.55
CA ARG A 72 2.65 -18.41 3.55
C ARG A 72 1.27 -18.47 2.87
N ILE A 73 0.24 -17.90 3.49
CA ILE A 73 -1.10 -17.85 2.88
C ILE A 73 -1.22 -16.83 1.74
N CYS A 74 -0.24 -15.95 1.51
CA CYS A 74 -0.37 -14.85 0.56
C CYS A 74 -0.67 -15.37 -0.86
N THR A 75 0.15 -16.29 -1.37
CA THR A 75 -0.03 -16.84 -2.72
C THR A 75 -1.35 -17.60 -2.90
N PRO A 76 -1.72 -18.60 -2.05
CA PRO A 76 -3.02 -19.26 -2.19
C PRO A 76 -4.20 -18.28 -2.01
N LEU A 77 -4.08 -17.29 -1.14
CA LEU A 77 -5.11 -16.27 -0.96
C LEU A 77 -5.36 -15.46 -2.25
N VAL A 78 -4.31 -15.11 -3.02
CA VAL A 78 -4.49 -14.43 -4.32
C VAL A 78 -5.43 -15.25 -5.21
N LYS A 79 -5.22 -16.57 -5.32
CA LYS A 79 -6.06 -17.47 -6.11
C LYS A 79 -7.51 -17.48 -5.63
N GLU A 80 -7.73 -17.61 -4.32
CA GLU A 80 -9.07 -17.59 -3.73
C GLU A 80 -9.80 -16.25 -3.99
N LEU A 81 -9.09 -15.12 -3.82
CA LEU A 81 -9.67 -13.80 -4.06
C LEU A 81 -10.03 -13.58 -5.53
N LYS A 82 -9.20 -14.05 -6.46
CA LYS A 82 -9.47 -13.96 -7.90
C LYS A 82 -10.69 -14.80 -8.33
N ALA A 83 -11.03 -15.83 -7.56
CA ALA A 83 -12.20 -16.68 -7.82
C ALA A 83 -13.52 -16.06 -7.30
N ILE A 84 -13.49 -14.97 -6.51
CA ILE A 84 -14.69 -14.32 -6.00
C ILE A 84 -15.37 -13.53 -7.13
N PRO A 85 -16.66 -13.78 -7.44
CA PRO A 85 -17.41 -12.98 -8.39
C PRO A 85 -17.41 -11.49 -7.97
N GLY A 86 -17.17 -10.59 -8.94
CA GLY A 86 -17.10 -9.14 -8.70
C GLY A 86 -15.71 -8.61 -8.32
N ILE A 87 -14.77 -9.46 -7.88
CA ILE A 87 -13.38 -9.04 -7.70
C ILE A 87 -12.67 -9.03 -9.05
N CYS A 88 -12.40 -7.83 -9.57
CA CYS A 88 -11.75 -7.65 -10.87
C CYS A 88 -10.22 -7.53 -10.77
N GLN A 89 -9.70 -7.14 -9.59
CA GLN A 89 -8.27 -6.91 -9.45
C GLN A 89 -7.75 -7.28 -8.04
N VAL A 90 -6.66 -8.07 -8.01
CA VAL A 90 -5.89 -8.38 -6.81
C VAL A 90 -4.46 -7.92 -7.00
N THR A 91 -3.98 -7.04 -6.12
CA THR A 91 -2.67 -6.41 -6.19
C THR A 91 -1.90 -6.61 -4.90
N LEU A 92 -0.57 -6.51 -4.96
CA LEU A 92 0.33 -6.70 -3.83
C LEU A 92 1.18 -5.44 -3.58
N THR A 93 1.43 -5.11 -2.32
CA THR A 93 2.52 -4.19 -1.93
C THR A 93 3.52 -4.98 -1.10
N THR A 94 4.77 -4.96 -1.50
CA THR A 94 5.86 -5.75 -0.88
C THR A 94 7.16 -4.96 -0.85
N ASN A 95 8.05 -5.30 0.07
CA ASN A 95 9.43 -4.79 0.06
C ASN A 95 10.33 -5.48 -0.98
N GLY A 96 9.84 -6.50 -1.67
CA GLY A 96 10.52 -7.14 -2.79
C GLY A 96 11.50 -8.25 -2.43
N ILE A 97 11.91 -8.42 -1.17
CA ILE A 97 12.94 -9.42 -0.77
C ILE A 97 12.53 -10.84 -1.18
N LEU A 98 11.31 -11.23 -0.87
CA LEU A 98 10.79 -12.58 -1.15
C LEU A 98 10.09 -12.67 -2.51
N LEU A 99 9.98 -11.56 -3.24
CA LEU A 99 9.20 -11.49 -4.47
C LEU A 99 9.78 -12.40 -5.55
N GLY A 100 11.10 -12.40 -5.75
CA GLY A 100 11.74 -13.18 -6.81
C GLY A 100 11.49 -14.69 -6.69
N GLU A 101 11.39 -15.20 -5.47
CA GLU A 101 11.11 -16.61 -5.19
C GLU A 101 9.62 -16.95 -5.36
N GLN A 102 8.73 -16.08 -4.86
CA GLN A 102 7.29 -16.37 -4.82
C GLN A 102 6.54 -15.94 -6.07
N LEU A 103 7.16 -15.13 -6.93
CA LEU A 103 6.49 -14.53 -8.09
C LEU A 103 5.89 -15.55 -9.06
N PRO A 104 6.54 -16.68 -9.42
CA PRO A 104 5.93 -17.67 -10.30
C PRO A 104 4.56 -18.14 -9.78
N GLY A 105 4.47 -18.49 -8.49
CA GLY A 105 3.23 -18.92 -7.87
C GLY A 105 2.18 -17.79 -7.79
N LEU A 106 2.60 -16.55 -7.54
CA LEU A 106 1.71 -15.38 -7.54
C LEU A 106 1.12 -15.11 -8.94
N MET A 107 1.92 -15.27 -9.99
CA MET A 107 1.46 -15.13 -11.38
C MET A 107 0.48 -16.24 -11.76
N GLU A 108 0.76 -17.49 -11.37
CA GLU A 108 -0.17 -18.61 -11.56
C GLU A 108 -1.48 -18.40 -10.78
N ALA A 109 -1.42 -17.81 -9.60
CA ALA A 109 -2.58 -17.45 -8.81
C ALA A 109 -3.39 -16.27 -9.39
N GLY A 110 -2.87 -15.56 -10.41
CA GLY A 110 -3.56 -14.47 -11.10
C GLY A 110 -3.31 -13.08 -10.51
N LEU A 111 -2.13 -12.80 -9.94
CA LEU A 111 -1.77 -11.47 -9.46
C LEU A 111 -1.75 -10.45 -10.62
N ASP A 112 -2.47 -9.34 -10.49
CA ASP A 112 -2.61 -8.34 -11.55
C ASP A 112 -1.52 -7.25 -11.52
N ALA A 113 -1.02 -6.89 -10.34
CA ALA A 113 0.00 -5.85 -10.20
C ALA A 113 0.78 -5.96 -8.89
N VAL A 114 2.02 -5.52 -8.91
CA VAL A 114 2.87 -5.41 -7.73
C VAL A 114 3.36 -3.98 -7.52
N ASN A 115 3.32 -3.53 -6.27
CA ASN A 115 4.02 -2.32 -5.84
C ASN A 115 5.21 -2.75 -4.99
N ILE A 116 6.42 -2.42 -5.43
CA ILE A 116 7.64 -2.72 -4.69
C ILE A 116 8.06 -1.44 -3.97
N SER A 117 8.30 -1.53 -2.66
CA SER A 117 8.82 -0.41 -1.87
C SER A 117 10.35 -0.40 -1.96
N LEU A 118 10.89 0.66 -2.57
CA LEU A 118 12.33 0.84 -2.75
C LEU A 118 12.65 2.33 -2.75
N ASP A 119 13.29 2.80 -1.68
CA ASP A 119 13.50 4.22 -1.43
C ASP A 119 14.81 4.76 -2.03
N THR A 120 15.77 3.89 -2.37
CA THR A 120 17.07 4.24 -2.93
C THR A 120 17.68 3.09 -3.71
N LEU A 121 18.60 3.40 -4.62
CA LEU A 121 19.46 2.43 -5.30
C LEU A 121 20.88 2.40 -4.74
N GLU A 122 21.14 3.16 -3.67
CA GLU A 122 22.43 3.15 -2.96
C GLU A 122 22.36 2.17 -1.78
N GLU A 123 23.21 1.13 -1.80
CA GLU A 123 23.19 0.05 -0.81
C GLU A 123 23.39 0.58 0.62
N THR A 124 24.28 1.56 0.80
CA THR A 124 24.57 2.16 2.11
C THR A 124 23.36 2.92 2.65
N THR A 125 22.65 3.65 1.81
CA THR A 125 21.40 4.35 2.16
C THR A 125 20.28 3.38 2.40
N PHE A 126 20.16 2.31 1.58
CA PHE A 126 19.19 1.24 1.79
C PHE A 126 19.36 0.63 3.19
N ARG A 127 20.60 0.28 3.58
CA ARG A 127 20.91 -0.26 4.92
C ARG A 127 20.54 0.72 6.04
N LYS A 128 20.81 2.01 5.87
CA LYS A 128 20.42 3.04 6.84
C LYS A 128 18.90 3.13 7.00
N ILE A 129 18.16 3.11 5.89
CA ILE A 129 16.68 3.20 5.90
C ILE A 129 16.07 1.92 6.46
N THR A 130 16.49 0.76 5.98
CA THR A 130 15.83 -0.52 6.25
C THR A 130 16.40 -1.28 7.44
N ARG A 131 17.60 -0.90 7.92
CA ARG A 131 18.38 -1.58 8.95
C ARG A 131 18.66 -3.06 8.62
N ARG A 132 18.77 -3.39 7.31
CA ARG A 132 19.02 -4.75 6.80
C ARG A 132 19.88 -4.71 5.54
N ASP A 133 20.52 -5.85 5.25
CA ASP A 133 21.47 -6.02 4.13
C ASP A 133 20.85 -6.77 2.93
N ASP A 134 19.55 -6.63 2.73
CA ASP A 134 18.78 -7.38 1.71
C ASP A 134 18.65 -6.62 0.37
N PHE A 135 19.49 -5.62 0.11
CA PHE A 135 19.40 -4.76 -1.08
C PHE A 135 19.39 -5.57 -2.39
N HIS A 136 20.32 -6.51 -2.53
CA HIS A 136 20.43 -7.33 -3.75
C HIS A 136 19.20 -8.24 -3.96
N GLN A 137 18.58 -8.72 -2.87
CA GLN A 137 17.35 -9.50 -2.94
C GLN A 137 16.17 -8.67 -3.46
N VAL A 138 16.07 -7.42 -3.04
CA VAL A 138 15.04 -6.49 -3.56
C VAL A 138 15.24 -6.25 -5.05
N LEU A 139 16.48 -5.99 -5.51
CA LEU A 139 16.79 -5.81 -6.93
C LEU A 139 16.51 -7.08 -7.74
N LYS A 140 16.80 -8.27 -7.19
CA LYS A 140 16.43 -9.55 -7.80
C LYS A 140 14.93 -9.68 -7.96
N GLY A 141 14.16 -9.33 -6.92
CA GLY A 141 12.69 -9.29 -6.95
C GLY A 141 12.15 -8.33 -8.00
N LEU A 142 12.73 -7.13 -8.13
CA LEU A 142 12.37 -6.14 -9.15
C LEU A 142 12.63 -6.68 -10.56
N ARG A 143 13.82 -7.23 -10.83
CA ARG A 143 14.16 -7.82 -12.13
C ARG A 143 13.22 -8.97 -12.49
N ALA A 144 12.92 -9.84 -11.53
CA ALA A 144 11.95 -10.92 -11.71
C ALA A 144 10.55 -10.36 -12.08
N ALA A 145 10.07 -9.31 -11.40
CA ALA A 145 8.79 -8.69 -11.72
C ALA A 145 8.75 -8.11 -13.14
N LEU A 146 9.83 -7.48 -13.58
CA LEU A 146 9.96 -6.91 -14.93
C LEU A 146 10.06 -7.97 -16.03
N SER A 147 10.42 -9.21 -15.73
CA SER A 147 10.43 -10.30 -16.70
C SER A 147 9.05 -10.85 -17.07
N TYR A 148 7.98 -10.40 -16.39
CA TYR A 148 6.60 -10.76 -16.69
C TYR A 148 5.87 -9.59 -17.38
N PRO A 149 5.71 -9.57 -18.71
CA PRO A 149 5.10 -8.44 -19.43
C PRO A 149 3.64 -8.17 -19.05
N SER A 150 2.93 -9.19 -18.54
CA SER A 150 1.55 -9.07 -18.08
C SER A 150 1.42 -8.45 -16.68
N LEU A 151 2.48 -8.42 -15.89
CA LEU A 151 2.47 -7.88 -14.54
C LEU A 151 2.69 -6.37 -14.55
N LYS A 152 1.76 -5.62 -14.01
CA LYS A 152 1.93 -4.17 -13.83
C LYS A 152 2.83 -3.90 -12.62
N VAL A 153 4.02 -3.33 -12.86
CA VAL A 153 5.01 -3.05 -11.82
C VAL A 153 5.01 -1.56 -11.47
N LYS A 154 5.02 -1.26 -10.18
CA LYS A 154 5.21 0.09 -9.65
C LYS A 154 6.23 0.08 -8.53
N LEU A 155 7.05 1.12 -8.47
CA LEU A 155 7.91 1.39 -7.32
C LEU A 155 7.25 2.45 -6.43
N ASN A 156 7.36 2.25 -5.13
CA ASN A 156 7.05 3.26 -4.12
C ASN A 156 8.36 3.72 -3.50
N CYS A 157 8.61 5.00 -3.52
CA CYS A 157 9.71 5.65 -2.85
C CYS A 157 9.16 6.66 -1.84
N VAL A 158 9.57 6.55 -0.59
CA VAL A 158 9.28 7.53 0.45
C VAL A 158 10.53 8.38 0.66
N PRO A 159 10.55 9.61 0.13
CA PRO A 159 11.71 10.49 0.27
C PRO A 159 11.85 10.94 1.73
N THR A 160 12.98 10.59 2.35
CA THR A 160 13.33 11.00 3.71
C THR A 160 14.57 11.91 3.69
N PHE A 161 15.76 11.32 3.63
CA PHE A 161 17.03 12.03 3.61
C PHE A 161 17.92 11.68 2.39
N GLN A 162 17.34 11.03 1.39
CA GLN A 162 18.06 10.72 0.14
C GLN A 162 18.52 12.00 -0.54
N SER A 163 19.67 11.94 -1.20
CA SER A 163 20.18 13.04 -2.02
C SER A 163 19.34 13.23 -3.30
N ASP A 164 19.54 14.33 -3.99
CA ASP A 164 18.89 14.55 -5.28
C ASP A 164 19.30 13.48 -6.28
N GLU A 165 20.58 13.09 -6.30
CA GLU A 165 21.13 12.05 -7.17
C GLU A 165 20.46 10.70 -6.91
N GLU A 166 20.22 10.34 -5.66
CA GLU A 166 19.52 9.09 -5.31
C GLU A 166 18.07 9.10 -5.80
N LEU A 167 17.37 10.24 -5.69
CA LEU A 167 16.00 10.36 -6.22
C LEU A 167 15.97 10.29 -7.74
N LEU A 168 16.96 10.89 -8.42
CA LEU A 168 17.13 10.80 -9.86
C LEU A 168 17.39 9.36 -10.32
N GLN A 169 18.24 8.62 -9.60
CA GLN A 169 18.50 7.20 -9.91
C GLN A 169 17.23 6.36 -9.79
N VAL A 170 16.42 6.56 -8.73
CA VAL A 170 15.15 5.84 -8.57
C VAL A 170 14.18 6.21 -9.70
N ALA A 171 14.09 7.49 -10.07
CA ALA A 171 13.23 7.94 -11.18
C ALA A 171 13.68 7.36 -12.54
N ALA A 172 14.98 7.22 -12.76
CA ALA A 172 15.55 6.66 -13.99
C ALA A 172 15.09 5.22 -14.27
N LEU A 173 14.69 4.46 -13.25
CA LEU A 173 14.09 3.14 -13.46
C LEU A 173 12.82 3.19 -14.32
N ALA A 174 12.03 4.28 -14.24
CA ALA A 174 10.87 4.48 -15.09
C ALA A 174 11.24 4.94 -16.52
N ARG A 175 12.44 5.51 -16.72
CA ARG A 175 12.96 5.85 -18.04
C ARG A 175 13.29 4.59 -18.83
N GLU A 176 13.96 3.64 -18.19
CA GLU A 176 14.54 2.46 -18.83
C GLU A 176 13.58 1.27 -18.89
N ASN A 177 12.55 1.23 -18.04
CA ASN A 177 11.69 0.08 -17.89
C ASN A 177 10.19 0.45 -17.95
N PRO A 178 9.30 -0.48 -18.33
CA PRO A 178 7.84 -0.27 -18.34
C PRO A 178 7.26 -0.37 -16.93
N LEU A 179 7.78 0.41 -15.99
CA LEU A 179 7.30 0.54 -14.63
C LEU A 179 7.01 2.00 -14.29
N HIS A 180 6.25 2.23 -13.24
CA HIS A 180 5.97 3.58 -12.76
C HIS A 180 6.60 3.79 -11.39
N VAL A 181 7.35 4.88 -11.24
CA VAL A 181 7.91 5.31 -9.95
C VAL A 181 6.96 6.28 -9.29
N ARG A 182 6.65 6.06 -8.00
CA ARG A 182 5.77 6.91 -7.22
C ARG A 182 6.50 7.42 -5.98
N PHE A 183 6.65 8.71 -5.89
CA PHE A 183 7.13 9.39 -4.70
C PHE A 183 5.93 9.61 -3.76
N ILE A 184 6.07 9.14 -2.52
CA ILE A 184 5.01 9.18 -1.52
C ILE A 184 5.42 10.13 -0.41
N GLU A 185 4.62 11.16 -0.21
CA GLU A 185 4.82 12.10 0.88
C GLU A 185 4.67 11.38 2.23
N MET A 186 5.62 11.62 3.15
CA MET A 186 5.61 11.03 4.48
C MET A 186 4.38 11.51 5.25
N MET A 187 3.59 10.56 5.73
CA MET A 187 2.45 10.84 6.60
C MET A 187 2.86 10.75 8.07
N PRO A 188 2.40 11.67 8.93
CA PRO A 188 2.78 11.71 10.34
C PRO A 188 2.01 10.66 11.17
N ILE A 189 2.24 9.38 10.86
CA ILE A 189 1.66 8.22 11.55
C ILE A 189 2.78 7.42 12.20
N GLY A 190 2.61 7.07 13.47
CA GLY A 190 3.63 6.35 14.23
C GLY A 190 4.99 7.05 14.14
N LEU A 191 6.05 6.31 13.79
CA LEU A 191 7.42 6.84 13.64
C LEU A 191 7.58 7.84 12.49
N GLY A 192 6.67 7.85 11.52
CA GLY A 192 6.68 8.84 10.43
C GLY A 192 6.58 10.28 10.90
N LYS A 193 6.09 10.54 12.13
CA LYS A 193 6.03 11.87 12.75
C LYS A 193 7.42 12.50 12.99
N GLU A 194 8.46 11.69 13.05
CA GLU A 194 9.84 12.12 13.35
C GLU A 194 10.61 12.55 12.09
N PHE A 195 10.04 12.34 10.90
CA PHE A 195 10.72 12.60 9.64
C PHE A 195 10.12 13.81 8.91
N ALA A 196 11.00 14.71 8.48
CA ALA A 196 10.61 15.77 7.56
C ALA A 196 10.35 15.16 6.16
N ALA A 197 9.21 15.48 5.58
CA ALA A 197 8.89 15.05 4.23
C ALA A 197 9.50 16.00 3.20
N ARG A 198 10.06 15.46 2.11
CA ARG A 198 10.28 16.24 0.88
C ARG A 198 8.95 16.30 0.13
N GLY A 199 8.47 17.51 -0.10
CA GLY A 199 7.20 17.75 -0.80
C GLY A 199 7.31 17.48 -2.30
N GLU A 200 6.16 17.31 -2.96
CA GLU A 200 6.02 17.04 -4.40
C GLU A 200 6.79 18.07 -5.24
N GLU A 201 6.59 19.36 -4.99
CA GLU A 201 7.21 20.44 -5.78
C GLU A 201 8.74 20.43 -5.72
N GLN A 202 9.30 20.08 -4.57
CA GLN A 202 10.76 19.97 -4.41
C GLN A 202 11.32 18.84 -5.27
N ILE A 203 10.66 17.67 -5.24
CA ILE A 203 11.09 16.50 -6.02
C ILE A 203 10.89 16.77 -7.50
N LYS A 204 9.76 17.35 -7.87
CA LYS A 204 9.46 17.72 -9.25
C LYS A 204 10.50 18.67 -9.81
N SER A 205 10.90 19.71 -9.06
CA SER A 205 11.97 20.63 -9.47
C SER A 205 13.29 19.92 -9.73
N VAL A 206 13.67 18.93 -8.92
CA VAL A 206 14.89 18.12 -9.12
C VAL A 206 14.78 17.31 -10.42
N LEU A 207 13.65 16.65 -10.64
CA LEU A 207 13.41 15.83 -11.82
C LEU A 207 13.36 16.66 -13.11
N GLU A 208 12.70 17.82 -13.09
CA GLU A 208 12.60 18.71 -14.25
C GLU A 208 13.93 19.34 -14.62
N LYS A 209 14.79 19.63 -13.67
CA LYS A 209 16.14 20.13 -13.92
C LYS A 209 17.00 19.13 -14.68
N GLU A 210 16.85 17.84 -14.40
CA GLU A 210 17.66 16.77 -15.02
C GLU A 210 17.03 16.21 -16.28
N TYR A 211 15.71 15.97 -16.28
CA TYR A 211 15.02 15.22 -17.33
C TYR A 211 14.10 16.09 -18.21
N GLY A 212 13.99 17.39 -17.93
CA GLY A 212 13.08 18.28 -18.64
C GLY A 212 11.66 18.31 -18.08
N SER A 213 10.78 19.06 -18.73
CA SER A 213 9.44 19.37 -18.22
C SER A 213 8.58 18.13 -18.01
N MET A 214 7.87 18.09 -16.89
CA MET A 214 6.92 17.07 -16.52
C MET A 214 5.50 17.48 -16.97
N THR A 215 4.89 16.67 -17.83
CA THR A 215 3.52 16.91 -18.33
C THR A 215 2.53 16.01 -17.60
N PRO A 216 1.49 16.58 -16.95
CA PRO A 216 0.45 15.77 -16.32
C PRO A 216 -0.22 14.82 -17.32
N THR A 217 -0.59 13.62 -16.86
CA THR A 217 -1.36 12.66 -17.66
C THR A 217 -2.62 12.22 -16.91
N GLU A 218 -3.71 12.05 -17.67
CA GLU A 218 -4.98 11.54 -17.13
C GLU A 218 -5.08 10.00 -17.18
N GLU A 219 -3.99 9.31 -17.58
CA GLU A 219 -3.95 7.86 -17.63
C GLU A 219 -4.25 7.24 -16.25
N LYS A 220 -5.26 6.38 -16.19
CA LYS A 220 -5.60 5.65 -14.96
C LYS A 220 -4.67 4.46 -14.77
N LEU A 221 -3.50 4.70 -14.19
CA LEU A 221 -2.46 3.69 -14.00
C LEU A 221 -2.60 2.89 -12.69
N GLY A 222 -3.61 3.17 -11.89
CA GLY A 222 -3.84 2.47 -10.62
C GLY A 222 -5.17 2.81 -9.96
N ASN A 223 -5.41 2.23 -8.78
CA ASN A 223 -6.66 2.39 -8.02
C ASN A 223 -6.58 3.46 -6.93
N GLY A 224 -5.43 4.08 -6.77
CA GLY A 224 -5.18 5.07 -5.71
C GLY A 224 -5.10 6.50 -6.24
N PRO A 225 -4.81 7.47 -5.36
CA PRO A 225 -4.86 8.90 -5.63
C PRO A 225 -3.58 9.44 -6.25
N CYS A 226 -2.78 8.61 -6.88
CA CYS A 226 -1.52 9.04 -7.47
C CYS A 226 -1.76 9.91 -8.70
N HIS A 227 -1.19 11.10 -8.73
CA HIS A 227 -1.10 11.93 -9.91
C HIS A 227 0.14 11.53 -10.71
N TYR A 228 -0.03 11.33 -12.01
CA TYR A 228 1.06 10.87 -12.86
C TYR A 228 1.47 11.93 -13.87
N TYR A 229 2.75 11.88 -14.23
CA TYR A 229 3.38 12.77 -15.21
C TYR A 229 4.15 11.94 -16.24
N THR A 230 4.14 12.42 -17.47
CA THR A 230 5.02 11.98 -18.54
C THR A 230 6.30 12.82 -18.55
N LEU A 231 7.41 12.20 -18.88
CA LEU A 231 8.68 12.84 -19.17
C LEU A 231 9.16 12.38 -20.55
N GLU A 232 9.85 13.25 -21.27
CA GLU A 232 10.44 12.88 -22.57
C GLU A 232 11.41 11.71 -22.38
N LYS A 233 11.35 10.72 -23.28
CA LYS A 233 12.19 9.50 -23.26
C LYS A 233 11.94 8.55 -22.08
N PHE A 234 10.88 8.73 -21.30
CA PHE A 234 10.50 7.79 -20.25
C PHE A 234 9.50 6.75 -20.79
N THR A 235 9.84 5.47 -20.59
CA THR A 235 8.92 4.37 -20.92
C THR A 235 7.76 4.29 -19.94
N GLY A 236 8.07 4.45 -18.65
CA GLY A 236 7.08 4.50 -17.57
C GLY A 236 6.59 5.91 -17.26
N ARG A 237 6.07 6.09 -16.05
CA ARG A 237 5.56 7.38 -15.57
C ARG A 237 6.13 7.67 -14.19
N ILE A 238 6.24 8.97 -13.89
CA ILE A 238 6.52 9.43 -12.53
C ILE A 238 5.19 9.82 -11.89
N GLY A 239 4.98 9.41 -10.65
CA GLY A 239 3.76 9.71 -9.91
C GLY A 239 4.03 10.29 -8.55
N PHE A 240 3.08 11.03 -8.00
CA PHE A 240 3.12 11.57 -6.65
C PHE A 240 1.88 11.18 -5.86
N ILE A 241 2.09 10.83 -4.59
CA ILE A 241 1.03 10.60 -3.62
C ILE A 241 1.25 11.59 -2.47
N SER A 242 0.65 12.74 -2.58
CA SER A 242 0.89 13.91 -1.74
C SER A 242 -0.27 14.08 -0.76
N ALA A 243 -0.23 13.28 0.32
CA ALA A 243 -1.34 13.22 1.28
C ALA A 243 -1.50 14.51 2.10
N LEU A 244 -0.42 15.26 2.33
CA LEU A 244 -0.43 16.49 3.14
C LEU A 244 -0.54 17.74 2.27
N SER A 245 0.28 17.82 1.21
CA SER A 245 0.37 18.99 0.33
C SER A 245 -0.79 19.06 -0.68
N HIS A 246 -1.27 17.92 -1.17
CA HIS A 246 -2.40 17.81 -2.11
C HIS A 246 -3.39 16.75 -1.64
N LYS A 247 -4.26 17.15 -0.70
CA LYS A 247 -5.26 16.23 -0.11
C LYS A 247 -6.16 15.64 -1.19
N PHE A 248 -6.30 14.32 -1.16
CA PHE A 248 -7.15 13.56 -2.10
C PHE A 248 -8.35 12.89 -1.39
N CYS A 249 -8.77 13.41 -0.24
CA CYS A 249 -9.84 12.81 0.56
C CYS A 249 -11.16 12.76 -0.17
N ASP A 250 -11.46 13.77 -0.98
CA ASP A 250 -12.73 13.89 -1.73
C ASP A 250 -12.90 12.79 -2.79
N SER A 251 -11.79 12.24 -3.29
CA SER A 251 -11.79 11.12 -4.25
C SER A 251 -11.37 9.78 -3.64
N CYS A 252 -11.22 9.71 -2.31
CA CYS A 252 -10.69 8.53 -1.64
C CYS A 252 -11.70 7.37 -1.63
N ASN A 253 -11.43 6.35 -2.42
CA ASN A 253 -12.25 5.16 -2.62
C ASN A 253 -11.90 3.96 -1.72
N ARG A 254 -11.11 4.16 -0.63
CA ARG A 254 -10.47 3.06 0.11
C ARG A 254 -11.06 2.85 1.48
N VAL A 255 -11.15 1.56 1.86
CA VAL A 255 -11.26 1.08 3.25
C VAL A 255 -10.11 0.11 3.54
N ARG A 256 -9.83 -0.15 4.82
CA ARG A 256 -8.69 -0.95 5.26
C ARG A 256 -9.12 -2.02 6.25
N LEU A 257 -8.60 -3.23 6.08
CA LEU A 257 -8.74 -4.34 7.01
C LEU A 257 -7.37 -4.62 7.62
N THR A 258 -7.26 -4.52 8.94
CA THR A 258 -6.05 -4.89 9.66
C THR A 258 -5.85 -6.41 9.68
N SER A 259 -4.66 -6.87 10.00
CA SER A 259 -4.34 -8.30 10.11
C SER A 259 -5.15 -9.02 11.22
N THR A 260 -5.63 -8.26 12.20
CA THR A 260 -6.47 -8.73 13.28
C THR A 260 -7.98 -8.65 13.00
N GLY A 261 -8.36 -8.18 11.80
CA GLY A 261 -9.76 -8.14 11.38
C GLY A 261 -10.53 -6.87 11.72
N PHE A 262 -9.84 -5.81 12.11
CA PHE A 262 -10.49 -4.52 12.31
C PHE A 262 -10.63 -3.77 10.98
N LEU A 263 -11.87 -3.45 10.58
CA LEU A 263 -12.19 -2.70 9.36
C LEU A 263 -12.25 -1.21 9.68
N LYS A 264 -11.46 -0.41 8.93
CA LYS A 264 -11.32 1.05 9.10
C LYS A 264 -11.74 1.81 7.85
N GLY A 265 -12.47 2.90 8.02
CA GLY A 265 -12.81 3.83 6.93
C GLY A 265 -11.65 4.71 6.49
N CYS A 266 -10.71 5.03 7.37
CA CYS A 266 -9.58 5.93 7.12
C CYS A 266 -8.29 5.41 7.76
N LEU A 267 -7.14 5.85 7.23
CA LEU A 267 -5.83 5.51 7.78
C LEU A 267 -5.57 6.21 9.11
N GLN A 268 -5.97 7.49 9.23
CA GLN A 268 -5.65 8.35 10.38
C GLN A 268 -6.47 8.02 11.63
N PHE A 269 -7.70 7.55 11.49
CA PHE A 269 -8.61 7.40 12.64
C PHE A 269 -8.73 5.94 13.08
N GLU A 270 -9.02 5.74 14.37
CA GLU A 270 -9.25 4.42 14.96
C GLU A 270 -10.68 3.91 14.76
N ASP A 271 -11.59 4.74 14.23
CA ASP A 271 -12.99 4.36 14.00
C ASP A 271 -13.12 3.20 13.00
N GLY A 272 -14.03 2.27 13.32
CA GLY A 272 -14.29 1.10 12.52
C GLY A 272 -15.06 0.01 13.24
N ALA A 273 -14.90 -1.24 12.78
CA ALA A 273 -15.55 -2.40 13.40
C ALA A 273 -14.61 -3.63 13.42
N ASP A 274 -14.66 -4.40 14.48
CA ASP A 274 -13.94 -5.67 14.60
C ASP A 274 -14.73 -6.80 13.93
N LEU A 275 -14.39 -7.08 12.67
CA LEU A 275 -15.02 -8.14 11.88
C LEU A 275 -14.58 -9.53 12.34
N LYS A 276 -13.40 -9.68 12.97
CA LYS A 276 -12.95 -10.97 13.53
C LYS A 276 -13.86 -11.42 14.66
N VAL A 277 -14.14 -10.53 15.60
CA VAL A 277 -15.07 -10.84 16.71
C VAL A 277 -16.42 -11.23 16.16
N LEU A 278 -16.94 -10.48 15.19
CA LEU A 278 -18.20 -10.76 14.54
C LEU A 278 -18.23 -12.15 13.86
N LEU A 279 -17.20 -12.47 13.07
CA LEU A 279 -17.06 -13.77 12.40
C LEU A 279 -16.98 -14.93 13.37
N ARG A 280 -16.16 -14.80 14.42
CA ARG A 280 -15.92 -15.86 15.40
C ARG A 280 -17.08 -16.08 16.38
N SER A 281 -17.98 -15.09 16.50
CA SER A 281 -19.24 -15.27 17.21
C SER A 281 -20.33 -15.98 16.39
N GLY A 282 -20.03 -16.37 15.13
CA GLY A 282 -20.98 -17.09 14.28
C GLY A 282 -22.00 -16.20 13.59
N CYS A 283 -21.66 -14.95 13.24
CA CYS A 283 -22.58 -14.05 12.57
C CYS A 283 -23.06 -14.58 11.22
N SER A 284 -24.25 -14.16 10.80
CA SER A 284 -24.75 -14.37 9.43
C SER A 284 -23.99 -13.50 8.41
N ASP A 285 -24.04 -13.89 7.14
CA ASP A 285 -23.46 -13.06 6.06
C ASP A 285 -24.19 -11.73 5.90
N GLY A 286 -25.49 -11.68 6.22
CA GLY A 286 -26.27 -10.43 6.29
C GLY A 286 -25.69 -9.45 7.31
N MET A 287 -25.48 -9.90 8.54
CA MET A 287 -24.88 -9.07 9.60
C MET A 287 -23.45 -8.61 9.25
N LEU A 288 -22.65 -9.46 8.61
CA LEU A 288 -21.31 -9.09 8.14
C LEU A 288 -21.39 -7.98 7.09
N LYS A 289 -22.30 -8.09 6.11
CA LYS A 289 -22.52 -7.08 5.07
C LYS A 289 -22.99 -5.75 5.66
N GLU A 290 -23.98 -5.76 6.52
CA GLU A 290 -24.48 -4.55 7.21
C GLU A 290 -23.36 -3.84 7.98
N THR A 291 -22.48 -4.59 8.65
CA THR A 291 -21.35 -4.00 9.39
C THR A 291 -20.34 -3.37 8.44
N ILE A 292 -19.97 -4.04 7.32
CA ILE A 292 -19.05 -3.51 6.31
C ILE A 292 -19.66 -2.26 5.65
N GLU A 293 -20.94 -2.30 5.30
CA GLU A 293 -21.66 -1.17 4.72
C GLU A 293 -21.68 0.03 5.66
N LYS A 294 -21.99 -0.18 6.94
CA LYS A 294 -21.97 0.88 7.95
C LYS A 294 -20.60 1.56 8.05
N VAL A 295 -19.50 0.79 8.20
CA VAL A 295 -18.14 1.36 8.28
C VAL A 295 -17.77 2.10 6.98
N THR A 296 -18.20 1.58 5.85
CA THR A 296 -17.96 2.20 4.55
C THR A 296 -18.74 3.51 4.41
N TYR A 297 -20.02 3.51 4.81
CA TYR A 297 -20.89 4.70 4.77
C TYR A 297 -20.41 5.81 5.70
N GLU A 298 -19.98 5.46 6.92
CA GLU A 298 -19.51 6.38 7.96
C GLU A 298 -18.06 6.86 7.73
N LYS A 299 -17.43 6.48 6.60
CA LYS A 299 -16.08 6.90 6.27
C LYS A 299 -15.89 8.40 6.47
N PRO A 300 -14.82 8.86 7.19
CA PRO A 300 -14.55 10.27 7.44
C PRO A 300 -14.45 11.07 6.14
N VAL A 301 -14.90 12.34 6.19
CA VAL A 301 -14.81 13.28 5.07
C VAL A 301 -13.37 13.41 4.60
N GLY A 302 -12.43 13.59 5.54
CA GLY A 302 -11.01 13.71 5.23
C GLY A 302 -10.15 13.51 6.46
N HIS A 303 -8.85 13.44 6.26
CA HIS A 303 -7.86 13.47 7.33
C HIS A 303 -7.59 14.92 7.76
N ASN A 304 -7.08 15.07 8.99
CA ASN A 304 -6.71 16.35 9.60
C ASN A 304 -5.28 16.35 10.17
N PHE A 305 -4.35 15.69 9.47
CA PHE A 305 -2.94 15.58 9.91
C PHE A 305 -2.27 16.92 10.24
N GLN A 306 -2.76 18.03 9.68
CA GLN A 306 -2.23 19.37 9.92
C GLN A 306 -2.89 20.06 11.13
N GLU A 307 -4.01 19.54 11.61
CA GLU A 307 -4.73 20.08 12.76
C GLU A 307 -4.40 19.19 13.97
N HIS A 308 -3.66 19.70 14.93
CA HIS A 308 -3.38 19.00 16.20
C HIS A 308 -4.62 18.93 17.11
N LYS A 309 -5.74 18.45 16.57
CA LYS A 309 -6.93 18.17 17.39
C LYS A 309 -6.72 16.82 18.07
N LYS A 310 -6.59 16.83 19.38
CA LYS A 310 -6.69 15.62 20.21
C LYS A 310 -8.04 14.98 19.95
N GLY A 311 -8.06 13.88 19.25
CA GLY A 311 -9.24 13.11 18.90
C GLY A 311 -8.84 11.64 18.66
N ASN A 312 -9.67 10.87 18.04
CA ASN A 312 -9.56 9.44 17.76
C ASN A 312 -8.49 9.13 16.69
N GLU A 313 -7.25 9.66 16.89
CA GLU A 313 -6.14 9.46 15.95
C GLU A 313 -5.52 8.08 16.12
N GLU A 314 -4.99 7.54 15.01
CA GLU A 314 -4.31 6.25 14.97
C GLU A 314 -3.09 6.21 15.90
N SER A 315 -3.13 5.33 16.86
CA SER A 315 -2.07 5.09 17.84
C SER A 315 -1.06 4.04 17.39
N HIS A 316 -1.44 3.18 16.43
CA HIS A 316 -0.60 2.12 15.92
C HIS A 316 0.40 2.63 14.87
N ILE A 317 1.52 1.94 14.74
CA ILE A 317 2.49 2.20 13.67
C ILE A 317 2.04 1.61 12.33
N MET A 318 2.63 2.10 11.22
CA MET A 318 2.25 1.72 9.86
C MET A 318 2.27 0.20 9.62
N ALA A 319 3.22 -0.54 10.19
CA ALA A 319 3.30 -2.00 10.03
C ALA A 319 2.09 -2.74 10.62
N GLN A 320 1.42 -2.17 11.63
CA GLN A 320 0.26 -2.79 12.28
C GLN A 320 -1.04 -2.53 11.52
N ILE A 321 -1.15 -1.38 10.85
CA ILE A 321 -2.37 -0.98 10.13
C ILE A 321 -2.33 -1.29 8.63
N GLY A 322 -1.20 -1.75 8.12
CA GLY A 322 -1.02 -2.11 6.72
C GLY A 322 -0.79 -0.90 5.81
N GLY A 323 0.42 -0.47 5.75
CA GLY A 323 0.92 0.67 4.96
C GLY A 323 0.80 0.51 3.45
#